data_469852df7b26562d99c35845370e33b6
#
_entry.id   469852df7b26562d99c35845370e33b6
#
_cell.length_a   1.000
_cell.length_b   1.000
_cell.length_c   1.000
_cell.angle_alpha   90.00
_cell.angle_beta   90.00
_cell.angle_gamma   90.00
#
_symmetry.space_group_name_H-M   'P 1'
#
loop_
_entity.id
_entity.type
_entity.pdbx_description
1 polymer ?
#
loop_
_entity_poly.entity_id
_entity_poly.type
_entity_poly.pdbx_seq_one_letter_code
_entity_poly.pdbx_strand_id
1 'polypeptide(L)'
;MLNSVSNAQLAAENAAKSVLGLLGPIGRTHNPSVFLSEALQRGRFPEILRAQVERLAECARILGPAIHVKSDYGDEETLQTPWELFDEARAMEAVGLAEEAVSLARQILERGVYP
;
A
#
# COMPACT_ATOMS: atom_id res chain seq x y z
N MET A 1 -15.79 11.67 0.37
CA MET A 1 -15.00 11.19 -0.74
C MET A 1 -13.51 11.26 -0.48
N LEU A 2 -13.00 12.40 -0.03
CA LEU A 2 -11.59 12.49 0.34
C LEU A 2 -11.22 11.47 1.40
N ASN A 3 -12.11 11.27 2.38
CA ASN A 3 -11.85 10.31 3.45
C ASN A 3 -11.73 8.88 2.93
N SER A 4 -12.48 8.54 1.89
CA SER A 4 -12.42 7.19 1.33
C SER A 4 -11.06 6.92 0.70
N VAL A 5 -10.51 7.88 -0.03
CA VAL A 5 -9.20 7.71 -0.66
C VAL A 5 -8.10 7.69 0.39
N SER A 6 -8.14 8.58 1.37
CA SER A 6 -7.14 8.60 2.44
C SER A 6 -7.17 7.31 3.24
N ASN A 7 -8.36 6.81 3.54
CA ASN A 7 -8.50 5.55 4.27
C ASN A 7 -8.01 4.38 3.44
N ALA A 8 -8.26 4.41 2.12
CA ALA A 8 -7.78 3.36 1.23
C ALA A 8 -6.26 3.31 1.22
N GLN A 9 -5.62 4.47 1.14
CA GLN A 9 -4.16 4.55 1.16
C GLN A 9 -3.61 3.99 2.47
N LEU A 10 -4.20 4.40 3.58
CA LEU A 10 -3.77 3.93 4.90
C LEU A 10 -3.95 2.42 5.04
N ALA A 11 -5.08 1.91 4.56
CA ALA A 11 -5.34 0.48 4.64
C ALA A 11 -4.32 -0.32 3.84
N ALA A 12 -3.99 0.13 2.63
CA ALA A 12 -3.00 -0.53 1.79
C ALA A 12 -1.61 -0.46 2.42
N GLU A 13 -1.26 0.69 2.98
CA GLU A 13 0.03 0.86 3.65
C GLU A 13 0.14 -0.08 4.84
N ASN A 14 -0.91 -0.14 5.66
CA ASN A 14 -0.91 -1.00 6.83
C ASN A 14 -0.89 -2.48 6.45
N ALA A 15 -1.59 -2.84 5.37
CA ALA A 15 -1.57 -4.21 4.87
C ALA A 15 -0.16 -4.61 4.47
N ALA A 16 0.53 -3.75 3.72
CA ALA A 16 1.90 -4.02 3.30
C ALA A 16 2.84 -4.10 4.49
N LYS A 17 2.68 -3.22 5.46
CA LYS A 17 3.51 -3.24 6.68
C LYS A 17 3.30 -4.52 7.49
N SER A 18 2.06 -5.00 7.54
CA SER A 18 1.75 -6.23 8.26
C SER A 18 2.52 -7.41 7.67
N VAL A 19 2.56 -7.47 6.35
CA VAL A 19 3.29 -8.55 5.67
C VAL A 19 4.80 -8.40 5.87
N LEU A 20 5.32 -7.17 5.81
CA LEU A 20 6.73 -6.94 6.09
C LEU A 20 7.10 -7.36 7.51
N GLY A 21 6.16 -7.25 8.44
CA GLY A 21 6.37 -7.68 9.81
C GLY A 21 6.73 -9.15 9.96
N LEU A 22 6.36 -9.98 8.99
CA LEU A 22 6.75 -11.39 8.99
C LEU A 22 8.26 -11.57 8.85
N LEU A 23 8.92 -10.60 8.25
CA LEU A 23 10.37 -10.67 8.00
C LEU A 23 11.19 -10.10 9.14
N GLY A 24 10.55 -9.47 10.11
CA GLY A 24 11.21 -8.88 11.25
C GLY A 24 10.69 -7.48 11.52
N PRO A 25 11.28 -6.80 12.51
CA PRO A 25 10.86 -5.46 12.85
C PRO A 25 11.02 -4.53 11.65
N ILE A 26 10.02 -3.68 11.46
CA ILE A 26 10.06 -2.67 10.41
C ILE A 26 10.14 -1.30 11.09
N GLY A 27 10.98 -0.45 10.54
CA GLY A 27 11.05 0.92 11.01
C GLY A 27 9.86 1.73 10.50
N ARG A 28 9.90 3.00 10.80
CA ARG A 28 8.87 3.90 10.29
C ARG A 28 9.06 4.05 8.79
N THR A 29 8.03 3.75 8.05
CA THR A 29 8.06 3.95 6.60
C THR A 29 6.67 4.30 6.12
N HIS A 30 6.62 5.18 5.14
CA HIS A 30 5.39 5.52 4.44
C HIS A 30 5.36 4.89 3.06
N ASN A 31 6.37 4.09 2.73
CA ASN A 31 6.49 3.50 1.41
C ASN A 31 6.86 2.02 1.50
N PRO A 32 5.99 1.22 2.12
CA PRO A 32 6.28 -0.19 2.32
C PRO A 32 6.37 -0.99 1.01
N SER A 33 5.79 -0.48 -0.08
CA SER A 33 5.85 -1.19 -1.36
C SER A 33 7.28 -1.39 -1.84
N VAL A 34 8.15 -0.41 -1.58
CA VAL A 34 9.56 -0.52 -1.96
C VAL A 34 10.23 -1.66 -1.19
N PHE A 35 9.93 -1.75 0.10
CA PHE A 35 10.51 -2.80 0.94
C PHE A 35 10.00 -4.18 0.58
N LEU A 36 8.72 -4.28 0.20
CA LEU A 36 8.16 -5.55 -0.27
C LEU A 36 8.85 -6.00 -1.56
N SER A 37 9.00 -5.08 -2.51
CA SER A 37 9.66 -5.39 -3.77
C SER A 37 11.10 -5.82 -3.56
N GLU A 38 11.81 -5.14 -2.67
CA GLU A 38 13.18 -5.47 -2.34
C GLU A 38 13.27 -6.87 -1.71
N ALA A 39 12.36 -7.17 -0.79
CA ALA A 39 12.33 -8.48 -0.15
C ALA A 39 12.06 -9.59 -1.16
N LEU A 40 11.19 -9.33 -2.12
CA LEU A 40 10.92 -10.28 -3.19
C LEU A 40 12.16 -10.54 -4.03
N GLN A 41 12.89 -9.49 -4.37
CA GLN A 41 14.13 -9.62 -5.16
C GLN A 41 15.19 -10.42 -4.40
N ARG A 42 15.20 -10.31 -3.08
CA ARG A 42 16.15 -11.04 -2.26
C ARG A 42 15.69 -12.45 -1.90
N GLY A 43 14.53 -12.86 -2.40
CA GLY A 43 14.00 -14.18 -2.16
C GLY A 43 13.59 -14.44 -0.72
N ARG A 44 13.16 -13.40 0.01
CA ARG A 44 12.80 -13.53 1.41
C ARG A 44 11.43 -14.12 1.64
N PHE A 45 10.62 -14.20 0.59
CA PHE A 45 9.29 -14.82 0.67
C PHE A 45 9.29 -16.18 -0.01
N PRO A 46 8.52 -17.16 0.54
CA PRO A 46 8.37 -18.44 -0.13
C PRO A 46 7.80 -18.28 -1.53
N GLU A 47 8.22 -19.16 -2.42
CA GLU A 47 7.78 -19.12 -3.80
C GLU A 47 6.26 -19.16 -3.93
N ILE A 48 5.60 -19.92 -3.06
CA ILE A 48 4.15 -20.05 -3.09
C ILE A 48 3.42 -18.72 -2.82
N LEU A 49 4.08 -17.80 -2.12
CA LEU A 49 3.49 -16.51 -1.79
C LEU A 49 3.91 -15.40 -2.74
N ARG A 50 4.83 -15.69 -3.65
CA ARG A 50 5.42 -14.66 -4.50
C ARG A 50 4.41 -13.84 -5.27
N ALA A 51 3.48 -14.49 -5.95
CA ALA A 51 2.48 -13.78 -6.75
C ALA A 51 1.62 -12.86 -5.88
N GLN A 52 1.24 -13.33 -4.71
CA GLN A 52 0.39 -12.55 -3.80
C GLN A 52 1.15 -11.36 -3.24
N VAL A 53 2.41 -11.54 -2.87
CA VAL A 53 3.22 -10.44 -2.35
C VAL A 53 3.50 -9.42 -3.46
N GLU A 54 3.75 -9.88 -4.68
CA GLU A 54 3.93 -8.96 -5.82
C GLU A 54 2.70 -8.10 -6.04
N ARG A 55 1.52 -8.72 -6.00
CA ARG A 55 0.27 -7.97 -6.20
C ARG A 55 0.02 -6.99 -5.05
N LEU A 56 0.31 -7.40 -3.83
CA LEU A 56 0.19 -6.52 -2.67
C LEU A 56 1.09 -5.30 -2.81
N ALA A 57 2.35 -5.53 -3.21
CA ALA A 57 3.30 -4.45 -3.42
C ALA A 57 2.80 -3.50 -4.50
N GLU A 58 2.19 -4.03 -5.55
CA GLU A 58 1.65 -3.20 -6.61
C GLU A 58 0.46 -2.37 -6.14
N CYS A 59 -0.46 -2.95 -5.39
CA CYS A 59 -1.58 -2.20 -4.83
C CYS A 59 -1.09 -1.06 -3.96
N ALA A 60 -0.11 -1.34 -3.10
CA ALA A 60 0.46 -0.33 -2.23
C ALA A 60 1.18 0.76 -3.03
N ARG A 61 1.85 0.37 -4.11
CA ARG A 61 2.55 1.32 -4.99
C ARG A 61 1.57 2.23 -5.72
N ILE A 62 0.51 1.66 -6.27
CA ILE A 62 -0.50 2.42 -7.03
C ILE A 62 -1.17 3.44 -6.13
N LEU A 63 -1.57 3.01 -4.93
CA LEU A 63 -2.20 3.91 -3.99
C LEU A 63 -1.21 4.91 -3.42
N GLY A 64 0.03 4.44 -3.20
CA GLY A 64 1.15 5.27 -2.83
C GLY A 64 0.97 6.13 -1.60
N PRO A 65 2.04 6.75 -1.13
CA PRO A 65 1.93 7.76 -0.10
C PRO A 65 1.35 9.03 -0.68
N ALA A 66 0.75 9.83 0.20
CA ALA A 66 0.22 11.13 -0.20
C ALA A 66 1.35 11.99 -0.77
N ILE A 67 1.04 12.70 -1.83
CA ILE A 67 2.01 13.58 -2.48
C ILE A 67 1.86 14.97 -1.90
N HIS A 68 2.99 15.57 -1.53
CA HIS A 68 3.02 16.96 -1.14
C HIS A 68 3.01 17.80 -2.39
N VAL A 69 1.91 18.50 -2.60
CA VAL A 69 1.76 19.36 -3.75
C VAL A 69 1.82 20.79 -3.28
N LYS A 70 2.74 21.55 -3.86
CA LYS A 70 2.80 22.97 -3.59
C LYS A 70 1.63 23.66 -4.23
N SER A 71 0.95 24.45 -3.43
CA SER A 71 -0.14 25.26 -3.93
C SER A 71 0.40 26.32 -4.89
N ASP A 72 -0.33 26.57 -5.95
CA ASP A 72 0.01 27.66 -6.87
C ASP A 72 -0.19 29.04 -6.22
N TYR A 73 -0.78 29.05 -5.03
CA TYR A 73 -1.15 30.28 -4.35
C TYR A 73 -0.22 30.61 -3.19
N GLY A 74 1.01 30.19 -3.27
CA GLY A 74 1.99 30.57 -2.27
C GLY A 74 2.66 29.39 -1.60
N ASP A 75 2.93 29.55 -0.32
CA ASP A 75 3.77 28.62 0.41
C ASP A 75 3.03 27.44 1.00
N GLU A 76 1.75 27.35 0.80
CA GLU A 76 0.98 26.26 1.35
C GLU A 76 1.26 24.94 0.62
N GLU A 77 1.62 23.95 1.38
CA GLU A 77 1.74 22.61 0.87
C GLU A 77 0.53 21.82 1.34
N THR A 78 -0.09 21.13 0.42
CA THR A 78 -1.19 20.27 0.76
C THR A 78 -0.83 18.83 0.44
N LEU A 79 -1.31 17.92 1.28
CA LEU A 79 -1.21 16.52 1.00
C LEU A 79 -2.34 16.14 0.07
N GLN A 80 -2.00 15.92 -1.17
CA GLN A 80 -2.96 15.49 -2.16
C GLN A 80 -2.46 14.24 -2.86
N THR A 81 -3.38 13.40 -3.23
CA THR A 81 -3.06 12.24 -4.04
C THR A 81 -3.65 12.44 -5.42
N PRO A 82 -3.13 11.76 -6.44
CA PRO A 82 -3.75 11.83 -7.77
C PRO A 82 -5.23 11.45 -7.73
N TRP A 83 -5.60 10.59 -6.80
CA TRP A 83 -6.97 10.11 -6.67
C TRP A 83 -7.94 11.19 -6.20
N GLU A 84 -7.46 12.08 -5.34
CA GLU A 84 -8.28 13.16 -4.79
C GLU A 84 -8.57 14.23 -5.82
N LEU A 85 -7.81 14.25 -6.90
CA LEU A 85 -8.00 15.22 -7.97
C LEU A 85 -9.00 14.73 -9.03
N PHE A 86 -9.50 13.51 -8.86
CA PHE A 86 -10.40 12.88 -9.82
C PHE A 86 -11.79 12.65 -9.21
N ASP A 87 -12.66 12.08 -9.99
CA ASP A 87 -14.05 11.88 -9.62
C ASP A 87 -14.27 10.67 -8.72
N GLU A 88 -15.55 10.37 -8.46
CA GLU A 88 -15.94 9.28 -7.60
C GLU A 88 -15.52 7.91 -8.15
N ALA A 89 -15.45 7.77 -9.47
CA ALA A 89 -15.03 6.50 -10.06
C ALA A 89 -13.61 6.17 -9.65
N ARG A 90 -12.74 7.17 -9.61
CA ARG A 90 -11.37 6.99 -9.17
C ARG A 90 -11.30 6.66 -7.68
N ALA A 91 -12.14 7.30 -6.89
CA ALA A 91 -12.20 7.01 -5.46
C ALA A 91 -12.65 5.57 -5.22
N MET A 92 -13.63 5.10 -5.97
CA MET A 92 -14.09 3.71 -5.86
C MET A 92 -13.01 2.72 -6.28
N GLU A 93 -12.24 3.07 -7.31
CA GLU A 93 -11.13 2.25 -7.75
C GLU A 93 -10.08 2.13 -6.65
N ALA A 94 -9.78 3.25 -5.98
CA ALA A 94 -8.81 3.24 -4.88
C ALA A 94 -9.29 2.35 -3.73
N VAL A 95 -10.57 2.42 -3.40
CA VAL A 95 -11.13 1.57 -2.34
C VAL A 95 -11.03 0.10 -2.74
N GLY A 96 -11.32 -0.22 -4.00
CA GLY A 96 -11.21 -1.59 -4.49
C GLY A 96 -9.79 -2.13 -4.36
N LEU A 97 -8.79 -1.30 -4.70
CA LEU A 97 -7.39 -1.69 -4.56
C LEU A 97 -7.02 -1.92 -3.09
N ALA A 98 -7.55 -1.08 -2.20
CA ALA A 98 -7.30 -1.23 -0.78
C ALA A 98 -7.91 -2.52 -0.23
N GLU A 99 -9.12 -2.84 -0.65
CA GLU A 99 -9.77 -4.09 -0.25
C GLU A 99 -8.99 -5.30 -0.73
N GLU A 100 -8.49 -5.23 -1.95
CA GLU A 100 -7.64 -6.29 -2.50
C GLU A 100 -6.36 -6.42 -1.67
N ALA A 101 -5.73 -5.30 -1.33
CA ALA A 101 -4.50 -5.30 -0.54
C ALA A 101 -4.72 -5.94 0.83
N VAL A 102 -5.81 -5.59 1.50
CA VAL A 102 -6.12 -6.16 2.81
C VAL A 102 -6.38 -7.66 2.69
N SER A 103 -7.11 -8.09 1.67
CA SER A 103 -7.40 -9.50 1.44
C SER A 103 -6.11 -10.28 1.19
N LEU A 104 -5.24 -9.74 0.35
CA LEU A 104 -3.94 -10.38 0.05
C LEU A 104 -3.08 -10.49 1.31
N ALA A 105 -3.02 -9.40 2.09
CA ALA A 105 -2.24 -9.42 3.33
C ALA A 105 -2.76 -10.50 4.28
N ARG A 106 -4.07 -10.62 4.40
CA ARG A 106 -4.65 -11.65 5.26
C ARG A 106 -4.26 -13.04 4.80
N GLN A 107 -4.35 -13.30 3.51
CA GLN A 107 -3.96 -14.59 2.94
C GLN A 107 -2.48 -14.90 3.18
N ILE A 108 -1.63 -13.90 2.99
CA ILE A 108 -0.20 -14.06 3.18
C ILE A 108 0.10 -14.33 4.66
N LEU A 109 -0.52 -13.58 5.56
CA LEU A 109 -0.29 -13.75 6.98
C LEU A 109 -0.75 -15.12 7.47
N GLU A 110 -1.88 -15.59 6.97
CA GLU A 110 -2.36 -16.92 7.34
C GLU A 110 -1.41 -18.02 6.91
N ARG A 111 -0.85 -17.92 5.71
CA ARG A 111 0.09 -18.90 5.20
C ARG A 111 1.49 -18.73 5.78
N GLY A 112 1.85 -17.50 6.10
CA GLY A 112 3.17 -17.22 6.67
C GLY A 112 3.33 -17.66 8.11
N VAL A 113 2.23 -17.75 8.85
CA VAL A 113 2.24 -18.14 10.25
C VAL A 113 2.27 -19.67 10.39
N TYR A 114 1.72 -20.37 9.45
CA TYR A 114 1.65 -21.85 9.47
C TYR A 114 2.60 -22.42 8.44
N PRO A 115 3.69 -23.02 8.91
CA PRO A 115 4.65 -23.66 7.99
C PRO A 115 4.09 -24.87 7.26
#